data_194d7208daef5116da41ab79336d58ca
#
_entry.id   194d7208daef5116da41ab79336d58ca
#
_cell.length_a   1.000
_cell.length_b   1.000
_cell.length_c   1.000
_cell.angle_alpha   90.00
_cell.angle_beta   90.00
_cell.angle_gamma   90.00
#
_symmetry.space_group_name_H-M   'P 1'
#
loop_
_entity.id
_entity.type
_entity.pdbx_description
1 polymer ?
#
loop_
_entity_poly.entity_id
_entity_poly.type
_entity_poly.pdbx_seq_one_letter_code
_entity_poly.pdbx_strand_id
1 'polypeptide(L)'
;MFSIYYSYINCVSILLSEIFFAMKRIFSILLLISFSATSLATYSFESYFKEERVLVAKYLQANKSKMEQKASKYHHDQEFVTAIIYPELLRYNYIQDFIETSGLEILYMRCGAKTADFSIGHFQMKPSFAENIEKYIEKNAEDFYHYKKLIIKHKATPVVQRKLRLARLKQMDWQLTYLHAYIAICDHKFHFLKFTTTKDKLRFYAACYNIGFHKKYQNILQNEKLNTFPNGPKYLGTQFCYASIACAYYVNPKSMQ
;
A
#
# COMPACT_ATOMS: atom_id res chain seq x y z
N MET A 1 -74.94 -5.91 35.81
CA MET A 1 -73.96 -4.77 35.72
C MET A 1 -72.50 -5.31 35.54
N PHE A 2 -72.10 -6.45 36.07
CA PHE A 2 -70.78 -7.00 35.92
C PHE A 2 -70.36 -7.52 34.50
N SER A 3 -71.38 -7.96 33.71
CA SER A 3 -71.09 -8.49 32.35
C SER A 3 -70.65 -7.42 31.33
N ILE A 4 -71.17 -6.20 31.45
CA ILE A 4 -70.84 -5.12 30.53
C ILE A 4 -69.41 -4.59 30.80
N TYR A 5 -68.98 -4.58 32.05
CA TYR A 5 -67.64 -4.14 32.43
C TYR A 5 -66.53 -5.09 31.94
N TYR A 6 -66.78 -6.40 31.94
CA TYR A 6 -65.84 -7.41 31.46
C TYR A 6 -65.66 -7.35 29.92
N SER A 7 -66.77 -7.04 29.20
CA SER A 7 -66.71 -6.89 27.75
C SER A 7 -65.94 -5.62 27.35
N TYR A 8 -66.04 -4.54 28.14
CA TYR A 8 -65.31 -3.29 27.86
C TYR A 8 -63.80 -3.44 28.10
N ILE A 9 -63.39 -4.11 29.16
CA ILE A 9 -61.97 -4.37 29.46
C ILE A 9 -61.32 -5.25 28.39
N ASN A 10 -62.03 -6.28 27.91
CA ASN A 10 -61.50 -7.11 26.82
C ASN A 10 -61.38 -6.35 25.49
N CYS A 11 -62.32 -5.49 25.17
CA CYS A 11 -62.27 -4.66 23.95
C CYS A 11 -61.11 -3.68 24.00
N VAL A 12 -60.85 -3.04 25.14
CA VAL A 12 -59.73 -2.12 25.34
C VAL A 12 -58.35 -2.85 25.30
N SER A 13 -58.28 -4.05 25.87
CA SER A 13 -57.03 -4.85 25.83
C SER A 13 -56.69 -5.32 24.41
N ILE A 14 -57.68 -5.69 23.61
CA ILE A 14 -57.49 -6.07 22.20
C ILE A 14 -57.05 -4.85 21.37
N LEU A 15 -57.68 -3.70 21.57
CA LEU A 15 -57.31 -2.45 20.89
C LEU A 15 -55.85 -2.02 21.21
N LEU A 16 -55.45 -2.12 22.47
CA LEU A 16 -54.11 -1.80 22.92
C LEU A 16 -53.07 -2.78 22.36
N SER A 17 -53.40 -4.06 22.22
CA SER A 17 -52.55 -5.06 21.61
C SER A 17 -52.32 -4.81 20.10
N GLU A 18 -53.35 -4.41 19.39
CA GLU A 18 -53.25 -4.07 17.96
C GLU A 18 -52.41 -2.80 17.73
N ILE A 19 -52.60 -1.77 18.55
CA ILE A 19 -51.81 -0.54 18.51
C ILE A 19 -50.32 -0.88 18.79
N PHE A 20 -50.02 -1.72 19.76
CA PHE A 20 -48.69 -2.13 20.10
C PHE A 20 -48.00 -2.96 18.97
N PHE A 21 -48.78 -3.81 18.30
CA PHE A 21 -48.32 -4.57 17.11
C PHE A 21 -48.03 -3.65 15.90
N ALA A 22 -48.92 -2.67 15.67
CA ALA A 22 -48.75 -1.67 14.62
C ALA A 22 -47.50 -0.80 14.88
N MET A 23 -47.30 -0.35 16.11
CA MET A 23 -46.10 0.42 16.50
C MET A 23 -44.79 -0.41 16.31
N LYS A 24 -44.79 -1.70 16.69
CA LYS A 24 -43.64 -2.56 16.43
C LYS A 24 -43.34 -2.72 14.95
N ARG A 25 -44.35 -2.88 14.10
CA ARG A 25 -44.17 -2.93 12.64
C ARG A 25 -43.62 -1.64 12.08
N ILE A 26 -44.13 -0.48 12.49
CA ILE A 26 -43.62 0.83 12.07
C ILE A 26 -42.19 1.03 12.53
N PHE A 27 -41.87 0.67 13.76
CA PHE A 27 -40.49 0.78 14.28
C PHE A 27 -39.50 -0.14 13.53
N SER A 28 -39.95 -1.36 13.19
CA SER A 28 -39.11 -2.30 12.37
C SER A 28 -38.89 -1.77 10.95
N ILE A 29 -39.89 -1.16 10.34
CA ILE A 29 -39.80 -0.55 9.00
C ILE A 29 -38.85 0.68 9.04
N LEU A 30 -38.98 1.53 10.07
CA LEU A 30 -38.10 2.68 10.26
C LEU A 30 -36.66 2.25 10.51
N LEU A 31 -36.44 1.16 11.25
CA LEU A 31 -35.10 0.58 11.46
C LEU A 31 -34.50 0.03 10.15
N LEU A 32 -35.30 -0.62 9.31
CA LEU A 32 -34.89 -1.11 8.00
C LEU A 32 -34.57 0.04 7.01
N ILE A 33 -35.34 1.12 7.05
CA ILE A 33 -35.12 2.31 6.21
C ILE A 33 -33.88 3.07 6.67
N SER A 34 -33.57 3.15 7.95
CA SER A 34 -32.37 3.78 8.46
C SER A 34 -31.11 2.99 8.13
N PHE A 35 -31.19 1.66 7.98
CA PHE A 35 -30.06 0.81 7.58
C PHE A 35 -29.77 0.85 6.06
N SER A 36 -30.77 1.21 5.24
CA SER A 36 -30.59 1.28 3.77
C SER A 36 -30.08 2.63 3.26
N ALA A 37 -29.93 3.64 4.13
CA ALA A 37 -29.53 5.00 3.74
C ALA A 37 -28.03 5.32 3.93
N THR A 38 -27.23 4.41 4.44
CA THR A 38 -25.75 4.53 4.35
C THR A 38 -25.30 4.00 3.01
N SER A 39 -25.56 4.74 1.94
CA SER A 39 -24.73 4.68 0.74
C SER A 39 -23.32 5.01 1.21
N LEU A 40 -22.51 3.98 1.44
CA LEU A 40 -21.07 4.11 1.56
C LEU A 40 -20.60 4.75 0.25
N ALA A 41 -20.41 6.07 0.26
CA ALA A 41 -19.79 6.76 -0.85
C ALA A 41 -18.44 6.07 -1.07
N THR A 42 -18.39 5.23 -2.09
CA THR A 42 -17.16 4.55 -2.47
C THR A 42 -16.25 5.62 -3.08
N TYR A 43 -15.44 6.25 -2.23
CA TYR A 43 -14.45 7.21 -2.71
C TYR A 43 -13.52 6.50 -3.68
N SER A 44 -13.38 7.03 -4.89
CA SER A 44 -12.29 6.59 -5.75
C SER A 44 -10.96 7.05 -5.15
N PHE A 45 -9.87 6.32 -5.38
CA PHE A 45 -8.56 6.74 -4.84
C PHE A 45 -8.14 8.09 -5.44
N GLU A 46 -8.58 8.41 -6.67
CA GLU A 46 -8.29 9.67 -7.34
C GLU A 46 -8.90 10.87 -6.60
N SER A 47 -10.11 10.71 -6.08
CA SER A 47 -10.76 11.76 -5.29
C SER A 47 -10.19 11.82 -3.86
N TYR A 48 -9.82 10.67 -3.31
CA TYR A 48 -9.26 10.57 -1.96
C TYR A 48 -7.88 11.22 -1.85
N PHE A 49 -7.01 10.98 -2.83
CA PHE A 49 -5.65 11.54 -2.90
C PHE A 49 -5.54 12.75 -3.84
N LYS A 50 -6.57 13.58 -3.94
CA LYS A 50 -6.61 14.68 -4.91
C LYS A 50 -5.44 15.66 -4.74
N GLU A 51 -5.11 16.03 -3.52
CA GLU A 51 -4.04 16.99 -3.22
C GLU A 51 -2.66 16.34 -3.37
N GLU A 52 -2.51 15.11 -2.88
CA GLU A 52 -1.26 14.36 -2.99
C GLU A 52 -0.89 14.10 -4.45
N ARG A 53 -1.85 13.86 -5.33
CA ARG A 53 -1.61 13.68 -6.76
C ARG A 53 -0.95 14.90 -7.39
N VAL A 54 -1.37 16.11 -7.03
CA VAL A 54 -0.74 17.35 -7.51
C VAL A 54 0.72 17.43 -7.04
N LEU A 55 1.00 17.07 -5.79
CA LEU A 55 2.36 17.06 -5.24
C LEU A 55 3.22 15.99 -5.92
N VAL A 56 2.67 14.80 -6.15
CA VAL A 56 3.34 13.72 -6.87
C VAL A 56 3.65 14.11 -8.31
N ALA A 57 2.72 14.78 -9.02
CA ALA A 57 2.95 15.26 -10.37
C ALA A 57 4.16 16.23 -10.43
N LYS A 58 4.22 17.20 -9.51
CA LYS A 58 5.34 18.13 -9.38
C LYS A 58 6.65 17.38 -9.09
N TYR A 59 6.61 16.41 -8.17
CA TYR A 59 7.78 15.60 -7.85
C TYR A 59 8.29 14.80 -9.05
N LEU A 60 7.41 14.12 -9.78
CA LEU A 60 7.76 13.35 -10.96
C LEU A 60 8.32 14.24 -12.07
N GLN A 61 7.72 15.40 -12.30
CA GLN A 61 8.23 16.38 -13.28
C GLN A 61 9.62 16.90 -12.92
N ALA A 62 9.84 17.27 -11.66
CA ALA A 62 11.13 17.76 -11.17
C ALA A 62 12.26 16.71 -11.26
N ASN A 63 11.90 15.42 -11.19
CA ASN A 63 12.86 14.32 -11.18
C ASN A 63 12.87 13.51 -12.48
N LYS A 64 12.12 13.93 -13.49
CA LYS A 64 11.91 13.19 -14.74
C LYS A 64 13.22 12.73 -15.37
N SER A 65 14.14 13.66 -15.65
CA SER A 65 15.43 13.35 -16.31
C SER A 65 16.26 12.32 -15.53
N LYS A 66 16.28 12.41 -14.19
CA LYS A 66 17.00 11.44 -13.35
C LYS A 66 16.36 10.04 -13.42
N MET A 67 15.04 9.97 -13.43
CA MET A 67 14.31 8.71 -13.55
C MET A 67 14.51 8.08 -14.93
N GLU A 68 14.43 8.88 -16.01
CA GLU A 68 14.72 8.44 -17.39
C GLU A 68 16.15 7.91 -17.53
N GLN A 69 17.13 8.62 -17.02
CA GLN A 69 18.53 8.21 -17.06
C GLN A 69 18.74 6.85 -16.35
N LYS A 70 18.08 6.64 -15.19
CA LYS A 70 18.17 5.37 -14.48
C LYS A 70 17.43 4.25 -15.20
N ALA A 71 16.24 4.51 -15.73
CA ALA A 71 15.48 3.55 -16.51
C ALA A 71 16.25 3.08 -17.74
N SER A 72 16.82 4.02 -18.51
CA SER A 72 17.70 3.73 -19.64
C SER A 72 18.93 2.91 -19.21
N LYS A 73 19.62 3.30 -18.14
CA LYS A 73 20.81 2.60 -17.64
C LYS A 73 20.56 1.13 -17.31
N TYR A 74 19.39 0.82 -16.77
CA TYR A 74 19.04 -0.54 -16.34
C TYR A 74 18.07 -1.24 -17.31
N HIS A 75 17.79 -0.64 -18.46
CA HIS A 75 16.93 -1.18 -19.54
C HIS A 75 15.52 -1.54 -19.03
N HIS A 76 14.93 -0.70 -18.17
CA HIS A 76 13.56 -0.85 -17.71
C HIS A 76 12.66 0.25 -18.30
N ASP A 77 11.39 -0.09 -18.52
CA ASP A 77 10.35 0.89 -18.87
C ASP A 77 10.14 1.85 -17.69
N GLN A 78 10.30 3.16 -17.95
CA GLN A 78 10.16 4.18 -16.91
C GLN A 78 8.76 4.27 -16.33
N GLU A 79 7.74 4.13 -17.16
CA GLU A 79 6.34 4.20 -16.71
C GLU A 79 6.01 3.01 -15.84
N PHE A 80 6.51 1.81 -16.18
CA PHE A 80 6.38 0.62 -15.36
C PHE A 80 7.07 0.79 -13.99
N VAL A 81 8.31 1.30 -13.99
CA VAL A 81 9.07 1.57 -12.76
C VAL A 81 8.33 2.58 -11.88
N THR A 82 7.85 3.67 -12.48
CA THR A 82 7.13 4.72 -11.76
C THR A 82 5.80 4.21 -11.21
N ALA A 83 5.08 3.41 -11.98
CA ALA A 83 3.81 2.82 -11.56
C ALA A 83 3.94 1.97 -10.29
N ILE A 84 5.02 1.20 -10.15
CA ILE A 84 5.28 0.39 -8.93
C ILE A 84 5.32 1.25 -7.68
N ILE A 85 5.97 2.41 -7.73
CA ILE A 85 6.17 3.29 -6.57
C ILE A 85 5.12 4.40 -6.44
N TYR A 86 4.25 4.55 -7.45
CA TYR A 86 3.25 5.63 -7.44
C TYR A 86 2.36 5.64 -6.19
N PRO A 87 1.88 4.49 -5.68
CA PRO A 87 1.16 4.48 -4.42
C PRO A 87 2.01 5.01 -3.25
N GLU A 88 3.29 4.69 -3.18
CA GLU A 88 4.16 5.18 -2.09
C GLU A 88 4.43 6.70 -2.20
N LEU A 89 4.48 7.23 -3.41
CA LEU A 89 4.56 8.68 -3.62
C LEU A 89 3.30 9.40 -3.10
N LEU A 90 2.12 8.82 -3.31
CA LEU A 90 0.87 9.32 -2.73
C LEU A 90 0.93 9.24 -1.20
N ARG A 91 1.32 8.09 -0.67
CA ARG A 91 1.41 7.86 0.77
C ARG A 91 2.41 8.79 1.44
N TYR A 92 3.56 9.05 0.84
CA TYR A 92 4.58 9.94 1.38
C TYR A 92 4.02 11.34 1.63
N ASN A 93 3.23 11.87 0.69
CA ASN A 93 2.62 13.18 0.82
C ASN A 93 1.41 13.18 1.77
N TYR A 94 0.66 12.06 1.84
CA TYR A 94 -0.48 11.89 2.73
C TYR A 94 -0.08 11.79 4.21
N ILE A 95 1.06 11.13 4.52
CA ILE A 95 1.55 10.91 5.89
C ILE A 95 2.67 11.93 6.23
N GLN A 96 2.59 13.16 5.73
CA GLN A 96 3.58 14.20 6.05
C GLN A 96 3.66 14.54 7.55
N ASP A 97 2.70 14.15 8.35
CA ASP A 97 2.72 14.27 9.80
C ASP A 97 3.52 13.15 10.45
N PHE A 98 4.83 13.29 10.36
CA PHE A 98 5.83 13.03 11.37
C PHE A 98 5.78 11.76 12.21
N ILE A 99 6.45 10.75 11.74
CA ILE A 99 7.19 9.90 12.67
C ILE A 99 8.53 10.60 12.94
N GLU A 100 8.87 10.87 14.19
CA GLU A 100 10.23 11.25 14.62
C GLU A 100 11.21 10.16 14.17
N THR A 101 11.68 10.26 12.93
CA THR A 101 12.53 9.24 12.29
C THR A 101 13.85 9.06 13.02
N SER A 102 14.33 10.10 13.74
CA SER A 102 15.61 10.09 14.44
C SER A 102 15.72 8.95 15.46
N GLY A 103 14.69 8.74 16.29
CA GLY A 103 14.68 7.66 17.28
C GLY A 103 14.66 6.27 16.64
N LEU A 104 13.86 6.09 15.59
CA LEU A 104 13.78 4.84 14.83
C LEU A 104 15.09 4.53 14.08
N GLU A 105 15.77 5.55 13.56
CA GLU A 105 17.09 5.40 12.93
C GLU A 105 18.14 4.89 13.91
N ILE A 106 18.21 5.48 15.10
CA ILE A 106 19.11 5.04 16.16
C ILE A 106 18.80 3.59 16.56
N LEU A 107 17.53 3.27 16.70
CA LEU A 107 17.07 1.94 17.07
C LEU A 107 17.43 0.92 15.98
N TYR A 108 17.19 1.24 14.70
CA TYR A 108 17.61 0.41 13.58
C TYR A 108 19.14 0.22 13.56
N MET A 109 19.91 1.30 13.68
CA MET A 109 21.38 1.20 13.67
C MET A 109 21.91 0.26 14.75
N ARG A 110 21.34 0.32 15.97
CA ARG A 110 21.76 -0.51 17.09
C ARG A 110 21.23 -1.94 17.02
N CYS A 111 19.92 -2.10 16.77
CA CYS A 111 19.20 -3.36 16.93
C CYS A 111 18.75 -4.02 15.62
N GLY A 112 18.78 -3.30 14.48
CA GLY A 112 18.43 -3.80 13.15
C GLY A 112 16.93 -3.78 12.84
N ALA A 113 16.59 -4.24 11.61
CA ALA A 113 15.24 -4.17 11.05
C ALA A 113 14.20 -4.99 11.82
N LYS A 114 14.59 -6.00 12.58
CA LYS A 114 13.65 -6.76 13.44
C LYS A 114 13.04 -5.89 14.54
N THR A 115 13.76 -4.87 14.98
CA THR A 115 13.33 -3.96 16.06
C THR A 115 12.75 -2.65 15.50
N ALA A 116 13.34 -2.12 14.42
CA ALA A 116 12.87 -0.90 13.78
C ALA A 116 12.92 -1.03 12.25
N ASP A 117 11.76 -1.18 11.62
CA ASP A 117 11.61 -1.31 10.19
C ASP A 117 10.56 -0.32 9.67
N PHE A 118 11.02 0.89 9.40
CA PHE A 118 10.20 2.04 9.01
C PHE A 118 10.45 2.47 7.58
N SER A 119 9.51 3.20 7.00
CA SER A 119 9.60 3.69 5.63
C SER A 119 10.50 4.91 5.52
N ILE A 120 11.33 4.99 4.49
CA ILE A 120 12.32 6.05 4.28
C ILE A 120 12.19 6.65 2.87
N GLY A 121 12.17 7.97 2.81
CA GLY A 121 12.16 8.76 1.58
C GLY A 121 10.89 8.60 0.75
N HIS A 122 10.89 9.23 -0.42
CA HIS A 122 9.71 9.30 -1.29
C HIS A 122 9.18 7.93 -1.74
N PHE A 123 10.07 6.94 -1.90
CA PHE A 123 9.67 5.59 -2.32
C PHE A 123 9.32 4.69 -1.14
N GLN A 124 9.29 5.25 0.09
CA GLN A 124 8.90 4.56 1.32
C GLN A 124 9.59 3.20 1.51
N MET A 125 10.87 3.13 1.13
CA MET A 125 11.65 1.90 1.24
C MET A 125 12.02 1.61 2.69
N LYS A 126 11.75 0.39 3.13
CA LYS A 126 12.12 -0.08 4.46
C LYS A 126 13.56 -0.59 4.48
N PRO A 127 14.28 -0.45 5.62
CA PRO A 127 15.60 -1.07 5.79
C PRO A 127 15.63 -2.56 5.49
N SER A 128 14.62 -3.33 5.94
CA SER A 128 14.51 -4.76 5.67
C SER A 128 14.37 -5.07 4.18
N PHE A 129 13.68 -4.21 3.42
CA PHE A 129 13.54 -4.35 1.97
C PHE A 129 14.89 -4.22 1.28
N ALA A 130 15.67 -3.20 1.63
CA ALA A 130 17.03 -3.01 1.11
C ALA A 130 17.97 -4.18 1.51
N GLU A 131 17.91 -4.65 2.75
CA GLU A 131 18.68 -5.82 3.22
C GLU A 131 18.36 -7.07 2.42
N ASN A 132 17.08 -7.30 2.08
CA ASN A 132 16.68 -8.45 1.27
C ASN A 132 17.18 -8.34 -0.17
N ILE A 133 17.21 -7.15 -0.76
CA ILE A 133 17.79 -6.89 -2.08
C ILE A 133 19.30 -7.17 -2.06
N GLU A 134 20.01 -6.59 -1.10
CA GLU A 134 21.48 -6.77 -0.96
C GLU A 134 21.85 -8.26 -0.82
N LYS A 135 21.13 -8.99 0.05
CA LYS A 135 21.34 -10.45 0.24
C LYS A 135 21.04 -11.26 -1.02
N TYR A 136 19.99 -10.88 -1.76
CA TYR A 136 19.64 -11.57 -2.99
C TYR A 136 20.70 -11.38 -4.06
N ILE A 137 21.17 -10.14 -4.24
CA ILE A 137 22.25 -9.80 -5.18
C ILE A 137 23.54 -10.53 -4.81
N GLU A 138 23.89 -10.56 -3.52
CA GLU A 138 25.08 -11.24 -3.04
C GLU A 138 25.06 -12.73 -3.33
N LYS A 139 23.91 -13.38 -3.09
CA LYS A 139 23.72 -14.81 -3.36
C LYS A 139 23.81 -15.15 -4.86
N ASN A 140 23.42 -14.22 -5.74
CA ASN A 140 23.36 -14.40 -7.19
C ASN A 140 24.26 -13.37 -7.90
N ALA A 141 25.49 -13.19 -7.40
CA ALA A 141 26.36 -12.08 -7.77
C ALA A 141 26.75 -12.05 -9.25
N GLU A 142 26.77 -13.19 -9.93
CA GLU A 142 27.07 -13.29 -11.37
C GLU A 142 25.97 -12.68 -12.21
N ASP A 143 24.71 -13.01 -11.92
CA ASP A 143 23.53 -12.49 -12.65
C ASP A 143 23.26 -11.01 -12.34
N PHE A 144 23.71 -10.53 -11.18
CA PHE A 144 23.45 -9.17 -10.68
C PHE A 144 24.68 -8.27 -10.66
N TYR A 145 25.65 -8.47 -11.55
CA TYR A 145 26.91 -7.73 -11.53
C TYR A 145 26.72 -6.20 -11.62
N HIS A 146 25.73 -5.72 -12.36
CA HIS A 146 25.38 -4.29 -12.47
C HIS A 146 24.94 -3.66 -11.16
N TYR A 147 24.47 -4.48 -10.23
CA TYR A 147 23.96 -4.05 -8.93
C TYR A 147 24.91 -4.35 -7.77
N LYS A 148 26.12 -4.90 -8.02
CA LYS A 148 27.12 -5.24 -6.97
C LYS A 148 27.45 -4.07 -6.05
N LYS A 149 27.32 -2.82 -6.52
CA LYS A 149 27.50 -1.61 -5.70
C LYS A 149 26.51 -1.48 -4.55
N LEU A 150 25.37 -2.19 -4.59
CA LEU A 150 24.41 -2.24 -3.50
C LEU A 150 24.91 -3.10 -2.33
N ILE A 151 25.76 -4.09 -2.57
CA ILE A 151 26.31 -4.95 -1.53
C ILE A 151 27.18 -4.09 -0.60
N ILE A 152 26.84 -4.08 0.68
CA ILE A 152 27.65 -3.42 1.70
C ILE A 152 28.66 -4.44 2.20
N LYS A 153 29.97 -4.13 2.04
CA LYS A 153 31.07 -5.06 2.32
C LYS A 153 31.02 -5.62 3.76
N HIS A 154 31.17 -6.93 3.90
CA HIS A 154 31.15 -7.65 5.19
C HIS A 154 32.22 -7.23 6.21
N LYS A 155 33.29 -6.57 5.78
CA LYS A 155 34.34 -6.07 6.69
C LYS A 155 33.87 -4.96 7.64
N ALA A 156 32.70 -4.33 7.34
CA ALA A 156 32.12 -3.32 8.23
C ALA A 156 31.29 -3.97 9.34
N THR A 157 31.31 -3.37 10.54
CA THR A 157 30.46 -3.83 11.64
C THR A 157 28.98 -3.70 11.26
N PRO A 158 28.06 -4.48 11.86
CA PRO A 158 26.62 -4.38 11.57
C PRO A 158 26.07 -2.96 11.74
N VAL A 159 26.57 -2.20 12.70
CA VAL A 159 26.17 -0.80 12.93
C VAL A 159 26.58 0.08 11.75
N VAL A 160 27.81 -0.07 11.26
CA VAL A 160 28.31 0.69 10.10
C VAL A 160 27.53 0.33 8.84
N GLN A 161 27.26 -0.94 8.62
CA GLN A 161 26.45 -1.40 7.47
C GLN A 161 25.06 -0.78 7.49
N ARG A 162 24.38 -0.76 8.65
CA ARG A 162 23.07 -0.16 8.82
C ARG A 162 23.09 1.35 8.62
N LYS A 163 24.11 2.04 9.15
CA LYS A 163 24.30 3.49 8.93
C LYS A 163 24.47 3.82 7.45
N LEU A 164 25.27 3.07 6.71
CA LEU A 164 25.45 3.25 5.27
C LEU A 164 24.13 3.01 4.51
N ARG A 165 23.37 1.98 4.88
CA ARG A 165 22.07 1.68 4.26
C ARG A 165 21.08 2.81 4.50
N LEU A 166 20.97 3.34 5.70
CA LEU A 166 20.15 4.52 5.99
C LEU A 166 20.53 5.72 5.13
N ALA A 167 21.83 6.02 5.05
CA ALA A 167 22.33 7.11 4.22
C ALA A 167 21.97 6.94 2.74
N ARG A 168 22.01 5.71 2.22
CA ARG A 168 21.57 5.38 0.86
C ARG A 168 20.06 5.57 0.68
N LEU A 169 19.26 5.05 1.59
CA LEU A 169 17.80 5.12 1.52
C LEU A 169 17.26 6.56 1.63
N LYS A 170 18.01 7.49 2.18
CA LYS A 170 17.67 8.92 2.20
C LYS A 170 17.95 9.63 0.87
N GLN A 171 18.66 9.01 -0.07
CA GLN A 171 19.05 9.61 -1.33
C GLN A 171 18.28 8.98 -2.51
N MET A 172 17.62 9.81 -3.30
CA MET A 172 16.81 9.37 -4.44
C MET A 172 17.60 8.49 -5.43
N ASP A 173 18.86 8.85 -5.70
CA ASP A 173 19.71 8.10 -6.64
C ASP A 173 19.92 6.64 -6.21
N TRP A 174 20.09 6.43 -4.91
CA TRP A 174 20.18 5.10 -4.34
C TRP A 174 18.83 4.39 -4.28
N GLN A 175 17.74 5.10 -3.93
CA GLN A 175 16.40 4.52 -3.97
C GLN A 175 16.04 4.03 -5.38
N LEU A 176 16.33 4.81 -6.42
CA LEU A 176 16.16 4.38 -7.81
C LEU A 176 17.01 3.13 -8.12
N THR A 177 18.26 3.10 -7.64
CA THR A 177 19.12 1.92 -7.86
C THR A 177 18.55 0.67 -7.18
N TYR A 178 18.05 0.78 -5.94
CA TYR A 178 17.36 -0.32 -5.25
C TYR A 178 16.08 -0.75 -5.98
N LEU A 179 15.30 0.21 -6.49
CA LEU A 179 14.06 -0.06 -7.22
C LEU A 179 14.33 -0.85 -8.51
N HIS A 180 15.33 -0.44 -9.29
CA HIS A 180 15.70 -1.17 -10.51
C HIS A 180 16.27 -2.56 -10.18
N ALA A 181 17.09 -2.69 -9.13
CA ALA A 181 17.56 -3.99 -8.66
C ALA A 181 16.40 -4.89 -8.22
N TYR A 182 15.42 -4.34 -7.53
CA TYR A 182 14.21 -5.04 -7.14
C TYR A 182 13.43 -5.59 -8.36
N ILE A 183 13.27 -4.81 -9.43
CA ILE A 183 12.58 -5.25 -10.66
C ILE A 183 13.37 -6.41 -11.29
N ALA A 184 14.70 -6.27 -11.44
CA ALA A 184 15.55 -7.33 -11.95
C ALA A 184 15.47 -8.61 -11.08
N ILE A 185 15.39 -8.46 -9.75
CA ILE A 185 15.19 -9.60 -8.83
C ILE A 185 13.83 -10.26 -9.06
N CYS A 186 12.78 -9.50 -9.28
CA CYS A 186 11.47 -10.06 -9.60
C CYS A 186 11.49 -10.81 -10.93
N ASP A 187 12.12 -10.26 -11.97
CA ASP A 187 12.29 -10.93 -13.25
C ASP A 187 13.06 -12.26 -13.10
N HIS A 188 14.15 -12.26 -12.36
CA HIS A 188 14.95 -13.46 -12.10
C HIS A 188 14.21 -14.48 -11.21
N LYS A 189 13.65 -14.03 -10.10
CA LYS A 189 13.02 -14.92 -9.10
C LYS A 189 11.73 -15.55 -9.62
N PHE A 190 10.94 -14.81 -10.38
CA PHE A 190 9.63 -15.22 -10.87
C PHE A 190 9.63 -15.50 -12.38
N HIS A 191 10.77 -15.84 -12.97
CA HIS A 191 10.93 -16.15 -14.41
C HIS A 191 10.00 -17.26 -14.91
N PHE A 192 9.56 -18.15 -14.01
CA PHE A 192 8.64 -19.23 -14.32
C PHE A 192 7.18 -18.74 -14.51
N LEU A 193 6.83 -17.52 -14.09
CA LEU A 193 5.52 -16.95 -14.29
C LEU A 193 5.37 -16.40 -15.71
N LYS A 194 4.31 -16.80 -16.37
CA LYS A 194 3.91 -16.23 -17.66
C LYS A 194 2.79 -15.23 -17.46
N PHE A 195 3.09 -13.95 -17.57
CA PHE A 195 2.09 -12.90 -17.52
C PHE A 195 1.45 -12.72 -18.90
N THR A 196 0.14 -12.62 -18.95
CA THR A 196 -0.60 -12.43 -20.20
C THR A 196 -0.39 -11.02 -20.75
N THR A 197 -0.32 -10.02 -19.86
CA THR A 197 -0.12 -8.61 -20.20
C THR A 197 0.94 -7.96 -19.30
N THR A 198 1.49 -6.83 -19.76
CA THR A 198 2.37 -5.98 -18.91
C THR A 198 1.64 -5.50 -17.66
N LYS A 199 0.32 -5.27 -17.74
CA LYS A 199 -0.51 -4.89 -16.59
C LYS A 199 -0.58 -6.00 -15.54
N ASP A 200 -0.67 -7.27 -15.94
CA ASP A 200 -0.65 -8.41 -15.02
C ASP A 200 0.70 -8.52 -14.32
N LYS A 201 1.80 -8.36 -15.08
CA LYS A 201 3.16 -8.29 -14.53
C LYS A 201 3.29 -7.16 -13.52
N LEU A 202 2.80 -5.97 -13.87
CA LEU A 202 2.83 -4.80 -13.00
C LEU A 202 2.05 -5.04 -11.70
N ARG A 203 0.85 -5.59 -11.80
CA ARG A 203 0.00 -5.92 -10.64
C ARG A 203 0.76 -6.80 -9.65
N PHE A 204 1.38 -7.86 -10.15
CA PHE A 204 2.16 -8.77 -9.33
C PHE A 204 3.40 -8.08 -8.72
N TYR A 205 4.13 -7.28 -9.51
CA TYR A 205 5.32 -6.57 -9.00
C TYR A 205 4.94 -5.48 -7.98
N ALA A 206 3.87 -4.76 -8.20
CA ALA A 206 3.36 -3.79 -7.22
C ALA A 206 2.99 -4.47 -5.89
N ALA A 207 2.36 -5.65 -5.93
CA ALA A 207 2.09 -6.44 -4.72
C ALA A 207 3.38 -6.93 -4.05
N CYS A 208 4.37 -7.39 -4.83
CA CYS A 208 5.70 -7.75 -4.32
C CYS A 208 6.40 -6.58 -3.64
N TYR A 209 6.26 -5.36 -4.16
CA TYR A 209 6.84 -4.16 -3.55
C TYR A 209 6.17 -3.84 -2.21
N ASN A 210 4.84 -3.87 -2.19
CA ASN A 210 4.04 -3.55 -1.01
C ASN A 210 4.33 -4.46 0.19
N ILE A 211 4.37 -5.79 -0.02
CA ILE A 211 4.52 -6.76 1.09
C ILE A 211 5.91 -7.41 1.19
N GLY A 212 6.76 -7.19 0.20
CA GLY A 212 8.09 -7.77 0.08
C GLY A 212 8.16 -9.00 -0.83
N PHE A 213 9.05 -8.94 -1.82
CA PHE A 213 9.28 -10.00 -2.82
C PHE A 213 9.79 -11.33 -2.23
N HIS A 214 10.25 -11.33 -0.97
CA HIS A 214 10.68 -12.55 -0.25
C HIS A 214 9.52 -13.38 0.29
N LYS A 215 8.32 -12.85 0.26
CA LYS A 215 7.10 -13.57 0.72
C LYS A 215 6.78 -14.75 -0.19
N LYS A 216 5.95 -15.68 0.33
CA LYS A 216 5.44 -16.81 -0.45
C LYS A 216 4.56 -16.30 -1.59
N TYR A 217 4.62 -16.97 -2.74
CA TYR A 217 3.87 -16.63 -3.94
C TYR A 217 2.36 -16.43 -3.67
N GLN A 218 1.74 -17.35 -2.92
CA GLN A 218 0.31 -17.26 -2.57
C GLN A 218 -0.03 -15.99 -1.79
N ASN A 219 0.84 -15.55 -0.89
CA ASN A 219 0.62 -14.31 -0.13
C ASN A 219 0.69 -13.08 -1.04
N ILE A 220 1.57 -13.11 -2.05
CA ILE A 220 1.67 -12.03 -3.04
C ILE A 220 0.40 -11.96 -3.87
N LEU A 221 -0.08 -13.11 -4.39
CA LEU A 221 -1.34 -13.18 -5.15
C LEU A 221 -2.56 -12.70 -4.35
N GLN A 222 -2.63 -13.03 -3.06
CA GLN A 222 -3.68 -12.51 -2.19
C GLN A 222 -3.59 -10.99 -2.06
N ASN A 223 -2.38 -10.45 -1.88
CA ASN A 223 -2.17 -9.00 -1.71
C ASN A 223 -2.52 -8.19 -2.95
N GLU A 224 -2.44 -8.76 -4.15
CA GLU A 224 -2.87 -8.09 -5.39
C GLU A 224 -4.30 -7.56 -5.37
N LYS A 225 -5.13 -8.08 -4.47
CA LYS A 225 -6.58 -7.80 -4.39
C LYS A 225 -6.98 -7.14 -3.08
N LEU A 226 -6.07 -7.04 -2.10
CA LEU A 226 -6.42 -6.54 -0.77
C LEU A 226 -6.41 -5.01 -0.71
N ASN A 227 -7.48 -4.47 -0.14
CA ASN A 227 -7.57 -3.05 0.19
C ASN A 227 -6.93 -2.81 1.57
N THR A 228 -5.64 -2.52 1.59
CA THR A 228 -4.87 -2.28 2.83
C THR A 228 -4.05 -1.00 2.77
N PHE A 229 -4.12 -0.28 1.68
CA PHE A 229 -3.36 0.95 1.44
C PHE A 229 -4.24 2.19 1.72
N PRO A 230 -3.75 3.26 2.37
CA PRO A 230 -2.35 3.50 2.77
C PRO A 230 -1.97 3.01 4.18
N ASN A 231 -2.93 2.63 5.02
CA ASN A 231 -2.75 2.54 6.47
C ASN A 231 -2.52 1.10 7.00
N GLY A 232 -2.59 0.10 6.11
CA GLY A 232 -2.39 -1.30 6.49
C GLY A 232 -3.66 -2.03 6.95
N PRO A 233 -3.60 -3.36 7.14
CA PRO A 233 -4.79 -4.22 7.26
C PRO A 233 -5.61 -4.03 8.55
N LYS A 234 -5.07 -3.35 9.56
CA LYS A 234 -5.77 -3.10 10.83
C LYS A 234 -6.57 -1.79 10.86
N TYR A 235 -6.44 -0.97 9.82
CA TYR A 235 -7.14 0.30 9.75
C TYR A 235 -8.60 0.08 9.29
N LEU A 236 -9.54 0.72 9.98
CA LEU A 236 -10.98 0.56 9.72
C LEU A 236 -11.59 1.64 8.79
N GLY A 237 -10.79 2.62 8.37
CA GLY A 237 -11.22 3.68 7.46
C GLY A 237 -11.11 3.29 5.98
N THR A 238 -11.22 4.29 5.11
CA THR A 238 -11.11 4.11 3.65
C THR A 238 -9.75 3.58 3.26
N GLN A 239 -9.74 2.50 2.49
CA GLN A 239 -8.55 1.82 2.01
C GLN A 239 -8.69 1.39 0.55
N PHE A 240 -7.56 1.28 -0.12
CA PHE A 240 -7.46 0.94 -1.54
C PHE A 240 -6.51 -0.24 -1.76
N CYS A 241 -6.61 -0.84 -2.94
CA CYS A 241 -5.68 -1.86 -3.37
C CYS A 241 -4.43 -1.21 -3.98
N TYR A 242 -3.27 -1.46 -3.38
CA TYR A 242 -1.97 -0.95 -3.85
C TYR A 242 -1.72 -1.24 -5.33
N ALA A 243 -1.88 -2.50 -5.73
CA ALA A 243 -1.66 -2.93 -7.10
C ALA A 243 -2.66 -2.31 -8.09
N SER A 244 -3.88 -2.00 -7.66
CA SER A 244 -4.88 -1.32 -8.50
C SER A 244 -4.50 0.13 -8.76
N ILE A 245 -3.99 0.85 -7.77
CA ILE A 245 -3.48 2.22 -7.94
C ILE A 245 -2.29 2.23 -8.91
N ALA A 246 -1.33 1.32 -8.75
CA ALA A 246 -0.19 1.18 -9.64
C ALA A 246 -0.63 0.95 -11.10
N CYS A 247 -1.60 0.03 -11.31
CA CYS A 247 -2.14 -0.24 -12.64
C CYS A 247 -2.92 0.94 -13.24
N ALA A 248 -3.65 1.70 -12.42
CA ALA A 248 -4.37 2.87 -12.88
C ALA A 248 -3.41 3.96 -13.38
N TYR A 249 -2.34 4.22 -12.63
CA TYR A 249 -1.28 5.12 -13.08
C TYR A 249 -0.66 4.69 -14.41
N TYR A 250 -0.31 3.41 -14.55
CA TYR A 250 0.33 2.88 -15.77
C TYR A 250 -0.53 3.03 -17.02
N VAL A 251 -1.85 2.80 -16.89
CA VAL A 251 -2.81 2.92 -18.01
C VAL A 251 -3.01 4.37 -18.43
N ASN A 252 -2.99 5.30 -17.51
CA ASN A 252 -3.23 6.72 -17.79
C ASN A 252 -2.35 7.67 -16.97
N PRO A 253 -1.02 7.68 -17.21
CA PRO A 253 -0.10 8.49 -16.41
C PRO A 253 -0.40 9.98 -16.48
N LYS A 254 -0.90 10.48 -17.62
CA LYS A 254 -1.22 11.91 -17.82
C LYS A 254 -2.43 12.38 -17.01
N SER A 255 -3.44 11.54 -16.83
CA SER A 255 -4.61 11.90 -16.01
C SER A 255 -4.32 11.83 -14.53
N MET A 256 -3.23 11.18 -14.15
CA MET A 256 -2.80 10.99 -12.77
C MET A 256 -1.77 12.05 -12.33
N GLN A 257 -1.36 12.90 -13.23
CA GLN A 257 -0.52 14.07 -13.04
C GLN A 257 -1.36 15.35 -13.09
#